data_72a52bcf94ca50ecabf81cd07c8e2765
#
_entry.id   72a52bcf94ca50ecabf81cd07c8e2765
#
_cell.length_a   1.000
_cell.length_b   1.000
_cell.length_c   1.000
_cell.angle_alpha   90.00
_cell.angle_beta   90.00
_cell.angle_gamma   90.00
#
_symmetry.space_group_name_H-M   'P 1'
#
loop_
_entity.id
_entity.type
_entity.pdbx_description
1 polymer ?
#
loop_
_entity_poly.entity_id
_entity_poly.type
_entity_poly.pdbx_seq_one_letter_code
_entity_poly.pdbx_strand_id
1 'polypeptide(L)'
;MFVSATLPAALVAGVLASPAAAALSARQDPCTALGAGASSSLTYTFQLEVANASATDSAASGTLALMNGSSDGLWWLKEIQQNSTGTFSGWTLQSGALIPTPSSNDSGLVGSDMPVPLGSIIQFAVTNNGSANAGAGQTPYCAVSDAGGQAALAVNGDANSFAVCQAPSLDWVLVYAASSDNNGTYTFDTCEQHYIYLTQA
;
A
#
# COMPACT_ATOMS: atom_id res chain seq x y z
N MET A 1 -52.46 -57.40 -42.92
CA MET A 1 -51.15 -56.70 -42.90
C MET A 1 -51.26 -55.59 -41.90
N PHE A 2 -50.81 -55.85 -40.68
CA PHE A 2 -50.75 -54.80 -39.62
C PHE A 2 -49.29 -54.30 -39.45
N VAL A 3 -49.06 -53.00 -39.68
CA VAL A 3 -47.79 -52.38 -39.49
C VAL A 3 -47.82 -51.70 -38.10
N SER A 4 -47.04 -52.28 -37.16
CA SER A 4 -46.84 -51.68 -35.84
C SER A 4 -45.75 -50.60 -35.95
N ALA A 5 -46.10 -49.41 -35.61
CA ALA A 5 -45.16 -48.27 -35.48
C ALA A 5 -44.72 -48.11 -34.00
N THR A 6 -43.45 -48.38 -33.72
CA THR A 6 -42.83 -48.10 -32.42
C THR A 6 -42.29 -46.71 -32.39
N LEU A 7 -42.77 -45.88 -31.45
CA LEU A 7 -42.19 -44.55 -31.15
C LEU A 7 -40.99 -44.73 -30.18
N PRO A 8 -39.87 -44.04 -30.41
CA PRO A 8 -38.81 -43.95 -29.42
C PRO A 8 -39.12 -42.85 -28.42
N ALA A 9 -39.05 -43.16 -27.12
CA ALA A 9 -39.11 -42.22 -26.04
C ALA A 9 -37.74 -41.48 -25.90
N ALA A 10 -37.73 -40.17 -26.11
CA ALA A 10 -36.57 -39.33 -25.87
C ALA A 10 -36.49 -38.99 -24.36
N LEU A 11 -35.44 -39.46 -23.69
CA LEU A 11 -35.08 -39.07 -22.34
C LEU A 11 -34.41 -37.68 -22.39
N VAL A 12 -35.08 -36.66 -21.88
CA VAL A 12 -34.49 -35.32 -21.65
C VAL A 12 -33.77 -35.39 -20.30
N ALA A 13 -32.45 -35.48 -20.33
CA ALA A 13 -31.60 -35.32 -19.16
C ALA A 13 -31.52 -33.84 -18.81
N GLY A 14 -32.26 -33.41 -17.77
CA GLY A 14 -32.16 -32.08 -17.21
C GLY A 14 -30.81 -31.86 -16.49
N VAL A 15 -29.95 -31.02 -17.06
CA VAL A 15 -28.72 -30.55 -16.39
C VAL A 15 -29.11 -29.56 -15.31
N LEU A 16 -29.09 -29.99 -14.05
CA LEU A 16 -29.18 -29.12 -12.90
C LEU A 16 -27.87 -28.32 -12.81
N ALA A 17 -27.86 -27.08 -13.35
CA ALA A 17 -26.80 -26.14 -13.11
C ALA A 17 -26.86 -25.71 -11.62
N SER A 18 -25.97 -26.27 -10.80
CA SER A 18 -25.74 -25.77 -9.46
C SER A 18 -25.22 -24.32 -9.56
N PRO A 19 -25.83 -23.34 -8.88
CA PRO A 19 -25.23 -22.02 -8.78
C PRO A 19 -23.90 -22.18 -8.04
N ALA A 20 -22.80 -21.95 -8.74
CA ALA A 20 -21.51 -21.79 -8.12
C ALA A 20 -21.65 -20.62 -7.13
N ALA A 21 -21.69 -20.93 -5.84
CA ALA A 21 -21.56 -19.92 -4.81
C ALA A 21 -20.21 -19.24 -5.04
N ALA A 22 -20.23 -18.01 -5.56
CA ALA A 22 -19.05 -17.16 -5.58
C ALA A 22 -18.63 -17.03 -4.11
N ALA A 23 -17.60 -17.78 -3.72
CA ALA A 23 -16.95 -17.60 -2.44
C ALA A 23 -16.47 -16.15 -2.43
N LEU A 24 -17.15 -15.29 -1.66
CA LEU A 24 -16.62 -14.00 -1.27
C LEU A 24 -15.30 -14.32 -0.56
N SER A 25 -14.20 -14.21 -1.30
CA SER A 25 -12.87 -14.26 -0.71
C SER A 25 -12.85 -13.13 0.32
N ALA A 26 -13.00 -13.51 1.59
CA ALA A 26 -12.76 -12.57 2.68
C ALA A 26 -11.35 -12.03 2.41
N ARG A 27 -11.22 -10.71 2.22
CA ARG A 27 -9.91 -10.08 2.11
C ARG A 27 -9.12 -10.52 3.33
N GLN A 28 -8.12 -11.34 3.12
CA GLN A 28 -7.22 -11.72 4.21
C GLN A 28 -6.57 -10.42 4.70
N ASP A 29 -6.62 -10.22 6.01
CA ASP A 29 -5.89 -9.11 6.64
C ASP A 29 -4.41 -9.26 6.24
N PRO A 30 -3.81 -8.27 5.55
CA PRO A 30 -2.43 -8.34 5.07
C PRO A 30 -1.44 -8.57 6.21
N CYS A 31 -1.83 -8.28 7.44
CA CYS A 31 -1.02 -8.44 8.64
C CYS A 31 -0.93 -9.88 9.14
N THR A 32 -1.84 -10.77 8.71
CA THR A 32 -1.89 -12.17 9.20
C THR A 32 -0.58 -12.93 8.93
N ALA A 33 0.07 -12.64 7.80
CA ALA A 33 1.33 -13.29 7.42
C ALA A 33 2.54 -12.86 8.28
N LEU A 34 2.44 -11.73 8.97
CA LEU A 34 3.52 -11.13 9.76
C LEU A 34 3.59 -11.66 11.19
N GLY A 35 2.60 -12.45 11.61
CA GLY A 35 2.59 -13.11 12.92
C GLY A 35 2.17 -12.21 14.08
N ALA A 36 2.54 -12.66 15.30
CA ALA A 36 2.20 -11.94 16.53
C ALA A 36 2.96 -10.60 16.58
N GLY A 37 2.26 -9.52 16.93
CA GLY A 37 2.82 -8.16 16.96
C GLY A 37 2.50 -7.32 15.73
N ALA A 38 1.91 -7.92 14.70
CA ALA A 38 1.39 -7.18 13.56
C ALA A 38 -0.04 -6.67 13.82
N SER A 39 -0.33 -5.46 13.36
CA SER A 39 -1.63 -4.82 13.49
C SER A 39 -1.98 -4.04 12.23
N SER A 40 -3.22 -4.16 11.78
CA SER A 40 -3.77 -3.36 10.69
C SER A 40 -4.33 -2.01 11.16
N SER A 41 -4.29 -1.72 12.47
CA SER A 41 -4.79 -0.45 13.02
C SER A 41 -3.95 -0.01 14.20
N LEU A 42 -3.73 1.31 14.31
CA LEU A 42 -3.10 1.96 15.45
C LEU A 42 -4.05 3.01 16.04
N THR A 43 -3.99 3.22 17.35
CA THR A 43 -4.86 4.14 18.08
C THR A 43 -4.29 5.56 18.20
N TYR A 44 -3.09 5.79 17.67
CA TYR A 44 -2.38 7.07 17.73
C TYR A 44 -1.98 7.54 16.33
N THR A 45 -1.71 8.83 16.24
CA THR A 45 -1.09 9.44 15.05
C THR A 45 0.42 9.28 15.12
N PHE A 46 1.06 9.16 13.95
CA PHE A 46 2.49 8.95 13.84
C PHE A 46 3.10 9.67 12.64
N GLN A 47 4.40 9.79 12.66
CA GLN A 47 5.24 10.17 11.51
C GLN A 47 5.88 8.91 10.93
N LEU A 48 6.21 8.94 9.65
CA LEU A 48 6.98 7.90 8.97
C LEU A 48 8.44 8.33 8.94
N GLU A 49 9.28 7.60 9.65
CA GLU A 49 10.72 7.87 9.73
C GLU A 49 11.50 6.82 8.94
N VAL A 50 12.47 7.28 8.17
CA VAL A 50 13.36 6.45 7.37
C VAL A 50 14.60 6.13 8.18
N ALA A 51 14.94 4.84 8.31
CA ALA A 51 16.18 4.40 8.92
C ALA A 51 16.92 3.45 7.98
N ASN A 52 18.20 3.69 7.79
CA ASN A 52 19.02 2.88 6.91
C ASN A 52 19.12 1.45 7.47
N ALA A 53 18.75 0.44 6.67
CA ALA A 53 18.76 -0.97 7.08
C ALA A 53 20.15 -1.52 7.37
N SER A 54 21.20 -0.86 6.86
CA SER A 54 22.60 -1.24 7.08
C SER A 54 23.25 -0.50 8.25
N ALA A 55 22.56 0.49 8.85
CA ALA A 55 23.10 1.24 9.98
C ALA A 55 23.08 0.38 11.27
N THR A 56 24.10 0.53 12.07
CA THR A 56 24.18 -0.15 13.38
C THR A 56 23.37 0.55 14.47
N ASP A 57 22.90 1.77 14.19
CA ASP A 57 21.99 2.54 15.03
C ASP A 57 20.67 2.76 14.26
N SER A 58 19.59 2.73 14.99
CA SER A 58 18.23 2.98 14.45
C SER A 58 17.92 4.47 14.34
N ALA A 59 18.96 5.34 14.22
CA ALA A 59 18.75 6.77 14.07
C ALA A 59 18.04 7.04 12.74
N ALA A 60 16.93 7.77 12.79
CA ALA A 60 16.22 8.18 11.60
C ALA A 60 17.11 9.06 10.71
N SER A 61 17.23 8.70 9.43
CA SER A 61 17.96 9.49 8.43
C SER A 61 17.09 10.60 7.84
N GLY A 62 15.78 10.42 7.81
CA GLY A 62 14.81 11.37 7.28
C GLY A 62 13.38 11.07 7.70
N THR A 63 12.45 11.90 7.24
CA THR A 63 11.01 11.73 7.45
C THR A 63 10.33 11.63 6.10
N LEU A 64 9.29 10.82 5.98
CA LEU A 64 8.48 10.74 4.76
C LEU A 64 7.27 11.66 4.85
N ALA A 65 7.05 12.39 3.77
CA ALA A 65 5.84 13.17 3.57
C ALA A 65 5.19 12.81 2.22
N LEU A 66 3.87 12.91 2.18
CA LEU A 66 3.13 12.77 0.93
C LEU A 66 3.16 14.12 0.21
N MET A 67 3.72 14.12 -0.98
CA MET A 67 3.92 15.32 -1.80
C MET A 67 3.53 15.05 -3.26
N ASN A 68 3.15 16.08 -3.97
CA ASN A 68 2.80 15.97 -5.40
C ASN A 68 3.93 15.27 -6.17
N GLY A 69 3.59 14.20 -6.85
CA GLY A 69 4.54 13.34 -7.56
C GLY A 69 4.53 13.51 -9.06
N SER A 70 3.35 13.70 -9.62
CA SER A 70 3.14 13.74 -11.07
C SER A 70 1.97 14.65 -11.45
N SER A 71 1.80 14.89 -12.74
CA SER A 71 0.71 15.71 -13.28
C SER A 71 -0.66 15.04 -13.28
N ASP A 72 -0.76 13.78 -12.87
CA ASP A 72 -1.96 12.93 -12.96
C ASP A 72 -2.76 12.83 -11.65
N GLY A 73 -2.44 13.67 -10.66
CA GLY A 73 -3.12 13.70 -9.36
C GLY A 73 -2.67 12.57 -8.42
N LEU A 74 -1.59 11.86 -8.77
CA LEU A 74 -0.93 10.92 -7.87
C LEU A 74 0.18 11.62 -7.09
N TRP A 75 0.19 11.37 -5.80
CA TRP A 75 1.19 11.90 -4.89
C TRP A 75 2.09 10.78 -4.40
N TRP A 76 3.35 11.08 -4.16
CA TRP A 76 4.39 10.14 -3.79
C TRP A 76 4.83 10.33 -2.36
N LEU A 77 5.17 9.24 -1.67
CA LEU A 77 5.93 9.31 -0.44
C LEU A 77 7.36 9.72 -0.77
N LYS A 78 7.73 10.95 -0.36
CA LYS A 78 9.06 11.53 -0.57
C LYS A 78 9.78 11.68 0.76
N GLU A 79 11.08 11.40 0.76
CA GLU A 79 11.93 11.73 1.89
C GLU A 79 12.14 13.24 1.95
N ILE A 80 11.94 13.80 3.13
CA ILE A 80 12.20 15.20 3.45
C ILE A 80 13.23 15.27 4.58
N GLN A 81 14.01 16.34 4.61
CA GLN A 81 14.93 16.57 5.73
C GLN A 81 14.14 16.70 7.03
N GLN A 82 14.73 16.24 8.14
CA GLN A 82 14.16 16.44 9.47
C GLN A 82 13.84 17.92 9.69
N ASN A 83 12.65 18.20 10.23
CA ASN A 83 12.09 19.53 10.44
C ASN A 83 11.65 20.28 9.18
N SER A 84 11.63 19.65 8.01
CA SER A 84 10.94 20.20 6.84
C SER A 84 9.43 20.00 6.96
N THR A 85 8.64 20.97 6.50
CA THR A 85 7.18 20.87 6.48
C THR A 85 6.74 20.25 5.15
N GLY A 86 6.34 18.99 5.17
CA GLY A 86 5.65 18.35 4.04
C GLY A 86 4.15 18.65 4.08
N THR A 87 3.47 18.47 2.95
CA THR A 87 2.03 18.70 2.84
C THR A 87 1.24 17.76 3.73
N PHE A 88 1.64 16.46 3.78
CA PHE A 88 1.10 15.44 4.67
C PHE A 88 2.26 14.74 5.35
N SER A 89 2.52 15.06 6.60
CA SER A 89 3.57 14.43 7.41
C SER A 89 3.04 13.62 8.60
N GLY A 90 1.76 13.78 8.94
CA GLY A 90 1.07 13.01 9.95
C GLY A 90 0.25 11.88 9.34
N TRP A 91 0.15 10.75 10.05
CA TRP A 91 -0.48 9.52 9.55
C TRP A 91 -1.31 8.83 10.63
N THR A 92 -2.32 8.10 10.17
CA THR A 92 -3.03 7.08 10.96
C THR A 92 -3.10 5.78 10.17
N LEU A 93 -3.16 4.65 10.86
CA LEU A 93 -3.36 3.33 10.27
C LEU A 93 -4.71 2.77 10.73
N GLN A 94 -5.62 2.50 9.79
CA GLN A 94 -6.95 2.00 10.08
C GLN A 94 -7.33 0.85 9.14
N SER A 95 -7.51 -0.34 9.67
CA SER A 95 -7.90 -1.54 8.91
C SER A 95 -7.03 -1.77 7.65
N GLY A 96 -5.73 -1.54 7.77
CA GLY A 96 -4.76 -1.69 6.68
C GLY A 96 -4.67 -0.50 5.72
N ALA A 97 -5.47 0.55 5.92
CA ALA A 97 -5.33 1.81 5.19
C ALA A 97 -4.35 2.75 5.91
N LEU A 98 -3.37 3.28 5.20
CA LEU A 98 -2.45 4.31 5.68
C LEU A 98 -3.02 5.67 5.28
N ILE A 99 -3.59 6.40 6.24
CA ILE A 99 -4.36 7.61 6.01
C ILE A 99 -3.50 8.83 6.33
N PRO A 100 -3.15 9.67 5.33
CA PRO A 100 -2.41 10.89 5.55
C PRO A 100 -3.28 11.97 6.20
N THR A 101 -2.70 12.69 7.14
CA THR A 101 -3.32 13.85 7.78
C THR A 101 -2.82 15.11 7.10
N PRO A 102 -3.71 15.91 6.47
CA PRO A 102 -3.30 17.14 5.81
C PRO A 102 -2.80 18.17 6.80
N SER A 103 -1.84 19.01 6.37
CA SER A 103 -1.44 20.18 7.12
C SER A 103 -2.58 21.21 7.18
N SER A 104 -2.49 22.18 8.09
CA SER A 104 -3.51 23.23 8.22
C SER A 104 -3.73 24.03 6.94
N ASN A 105 -2.70 24.15 6.09
CA ASN A 105 -2.76 24.87 4.82
C ASN A 105 -3.42 24.06 3.70
N ASP A 106 -3.52 22.73 3.87
CA ASP A 106 -4.03 21.79 2.89
C ASP A 106 -5.38 21.19 3.31
N SER A 107 -6.09 21.89 4.20
CA SER A 107 -7.40 21.47 4.70
C SER A 107 -8.38 21.23 3.54
N GLY A 108 -8.98 20.05 3.52
CA GLY A 108 -9.88 19.63 2.44
C GLY A 108 -9.25 18.67 1.43
N LEU A 109 -7.92 18.48 1.45
CA LEU A 109 -7.30 17.40 0.70
C LEU A 109 -7.50 16.06 1.42
N VAL A 110 -7.79 15.02 0.67
CA VAL A 110 -7.92 13.64 1.14
C VAL A 110 -6.98 12.75 0.32
N GLY A 111 -6.10 12.06 1.01
CA GLY A 111 -5.24 11.04 0.41
C GLY A 111 -5.85 9.65 0.60
N SER A 112 -5.79 8.84 -0.43
CA SER A 112 -6.28 7.46 -0.43
C SER A 112 -5.22 6.52 -1.00
N ASP A 113 -5.02 5.40 -0.32
CA ASP A 113 -4.04 4.38 -0.73
C ASP A 113 -4.31 3.86 -2.13
N MET A 114 -3.25 3.71 -2.89
CA MET A 114 -3.23 3.04 -4.18
C MET A 114 -2.64 1.62 -4.04
N PRO A 115 -2.84 0.72 -5.03
CA PRO A 115 -2.13 -0.55 -5.08
C PRO A 115 -0.61 -0.32 -5.02
N VAL A 116 0.10 -1.21 -4.32
CA VAL A 116 1.57 -1.17 -4.19
C VAL A 116 2.17 -2.41 -4.87
N PRO A 117 2.35 -2.41 -6.20
CA PRO A 117 3.06 -3.48 -6.90
C PRO A 117 4.54 -3.53 -6.54
N LEU A 118 5.18 -4.68 -6.75
CA LEU A 118 6.63 -4.81 -6.66
C LEU A 118 7.30 -3.85 -7.66
N GLY A 119 8.39 -3.21 -7.24
CA GLY A 119 9.14 -2.26 -8.07
C GLY A 119 8.48 -0.89 -8.24
N SER A 120 7.39 -0.59 -7.53
CA SER A 120 6.69 0.69 -7.68
C SER A 120 7.04 1.70 -6.59
N ILE A 121 6.99 2.98 -6.95
CA ILE A 121 6.93 4.08 -5.98
C ILE A 121 5.62 3.96 -5.20
N ILE A 122 5.64 4.18 -3.89
CA ILE A 122 4.44 4.21 -3.08
C ILE A 122 3.66 5.49 -3.35
N GLN A 123 2.41 5.32 -3.79
CA GLN A 123 1.56 6.38 -4.32
C GLN A 123 0.24 6.46 -3.59
N PHE A 124 -0.32 7.66 -3.59
CA PHE A 124 -1.65 7.98 -3.07
C PHE A 124 -2.41 8.79 -4.11
N ALA A 125 -3.69 8.51 -4.26
CA ALA A 125 -4.59 9.42 -4.94
C ALA A 125 -4.96 10.55 -3.99
N VAL A 126 -4.66 11.79 -4.35
CA VAL A 126 -5.01 12.98 -3.55
C VAL A 126 -6.07 13.78 -4.29
N THR A 127 -7.18 14.03 -3.62
CA THR A 127 -8.34 14.70 -4.19
C THR A 127 -8.84 15.82 -3.28
N ASN A 128 -9.44 16.82 -3.88
CA ASN A 128 -10.27 17.79 -3.17
C ASN A 128 -11.68 17.21 -3.03
N ASN A 129 -12.25 17.24 -1.83
CA ASN A 129 -13.62 16.76 -1.52
C ASN A 129 -13.82 15.23 -1.58
N GLY A 130 -12.78 14.42 -1.43
CA GLY A 130 -12.92 12.97 -1.23
C GLY A 130 -13.44 12.18 -2.43
N SER A 131 -13.34 12.71 -3.65
CA SER A 131 -13.64 11.94 -4.87
C SER A 131 -12.59 10.85 -5.06
N ALA A 132 -12.96 9.60 -4.90
CA ALA A 132 -12.04 8.48 -5.05
C ALA A 132 -11.62 8.30 -6.51
N ASN A 133 -10.32 8.22 -6.78
CA ASN A 133 -9.79 7.77 -8.06
C ASN A 133 -10.02 6.25 -8.21
N ALA A 134 -10.13 5.77 -9.44
CA ALA A 134 -10.20 4.34 -9.73
C ALA A 134 -8.96 3.64 -9.15
N GLY A 135 -9.18 2.60 -8.34
CA GLY A 135 -8.11 1.87 -7.66
C GLY A 135 -7.71 2.39 -6.28
N ALA A 136 -8.20 3.56 -5.85
CA ALA A 136 -7.97 4.07 -4.51
C ALA A 136 -8.71 3.27 -3.42
N GLY A 137 -8.29 3.44 -2.16
CA GLY A 137 -8.91 2.76 -1.01
C GLY A 137 -8.41 1.33 -0.83
N GLN A 138 -7.18 1.06 -1.17
CA GLN A 138 -6.50 -0.21 -0.86
C GLN A 138 -6.13 -0.27 0.63
N THR A 139 -5.88 -1.47 1.13
CA THR A 139 -5.55 -1.69 2.55
C THR A 139 -4.32 -2.60 2.69
N PRO A 140 -3.17 -2.29 2.06
CA PRO A 140 -2.02 -3.19 2.02
C PRO A 140 -1.10 -3.04 3.24
N TYR A 141 -1.35 -2.09 4.14
CA TYR A 141 -0.39 -1.70 5.17
C TYR A 141 -0.64 -2.37 6.52
N CYS A 142 0.47 -2.60 7.22
CA CYS A 142 0.49 -3.09 8.60
C CYS A 142 1.55 -2.34 9.41
N ALA A 143 1.34 -2.30 10.72
CA ALA A 143 2.38 -1.99 11.68
C ALA A 143 2.91 -3.31 12.27
N VAL A 144 4.23 -3.47 12.36
CA VAL A 144 4.89 -4.62 12.99
C VAL A 144 5.77 -4.11 14.12
N SER A 145 5.50 -4.53 15.34
CA SER A 145 6.39 -4.20 16.48
C SER A 145 7.63 -5.08 16.44
N ASP A 146 8.79 -4.45 16.49
CA ASP A 146 10.06 -5.14 16.68
C ASP A 146 10.27 -5.55 18.15
N ALA A 147 11.37 -6.26 18.42
CA ALA A 147 11.72 -6.69 19.78
C ALA A 147 12.04 -5.50 20.71
N GLY A 148 12.34 -4.33 20.19
CA GLY A 148 12.55 -3.07 20.91
C GLY A 148 11.27 -2.31 21.22
N GLY A 149 10.12 -2.77 20.69
CA GLY A 149 8.82 -2.14 20.88
C GLY A 149 8.55 -0.99 19.89
N GLN A 150 9.47 -0.69 18.96
CA GLN A 150 9.26 0.28 17.91
C GLN A 150 8.45 -0.35 16.78
N ALA A 151 7.42 0.34 16.31
CA ALA A 151 6.60 -0.15 15.21
C ALA A 151 7.24 0.21 13.86
N ALA A 152 7.34 -0.77 12.96
CA ALA A 152 7.77 -0.58 11.58
C ALA A 152 6.57 -0.74 10.63
N LEU A 153 6.57 0.01 9.53
CA LEU A 153 5.61 -0.15 8.45
C LEU A 153 5.89 -1.43 7.68
N ALA A 154 4.85 -2.15 7.34
CA ALA A 154 4.88 -3.24 6.38
C ALA A 154 3.85 -3.00 5.27
N VAL A 155 4.11 -3.50 4.08
CA VAL A 155 3.20 -3.47 2.94
C VAL A 155 3.10 -4.85 2.32
N ASN A 156 1.90 -5.30 1.99
CA ASN A 156 1.65 -6.63 1.41
C ASN A 156 2.24 -7.79 2.24
N GLY A 157 2.36 -7.63 3.56
CA GLY A 157 2.94 -8.64 4.45
C GLY A 157 4.46 -8.63 4.53
N ASP A 158 5.14 -7.57 4.09
CA ASP A 158 6.60 -7.44 4.11
C ASP A 158 7.02 -6.07 4.66
N ALA A 159 7.90 -6.06 5.65
CA ALA A 159 8.47 -4.86 6.27
C ALA A 159 9.92 -4.57 5.83
N ASN A 160 10.53 -5.44 5.01
CA ASN A 160 11.96 -5.40 4.75
C ASN A 160 12.32 -4.96 3.33
N SER A 161 11.34 -4.80 2.44
CA SER A 161 11.58 -4.52 1.02
C SER A 161 11.38 -3.05 0.63
N PHE A 162 11.52 -2.13 1.59
CA PHE A 162 11.50 -0.71 1.26
C PHE A 162 12.87 -0.22 0.84
N ALA A 163 12.89 0.66 -0.15
CA ALA A 163 14.08 1.38 -0.57
C ALA A 163 13.74 2.85 -0.82
N VAL A 164 14.70 3.73 -0.56
CA VAL A 164 14.63 5.14 -0.98
C VAL A 164 15.49 5.27 -2.22
N CYS A 165 14.89 5.76 -3.30
CA CYS A 165 15.50 5.86 -4.62
C CYS A 165 15.33 7.27 -5.17
N GLN A 166 16.23 7.73 -6.03
CA GLN A 166 16.12 9.04 -6.68
C GLN A 166 15.21 8.94 -7.92
N ALA A 167 14.14 9.73 -7.94
CA ALA A 167 13.29 9.90 -9.11
C ALA A 167 13.95 10.83 -10.16
N PRO A 168 13.49 10.83 -11.43
CA PRO A 168 13.99 11.75 -12.46
C PRO A 168 13.83 13.24 -12.11
N SER A 169 12.89 13.58 -11.23
CA SER A 169 12.72 14.93 -10.65
C SER A 169 13.78 15.32 -9.62
N LEU A 170 14.73 14.42 -9.32
CA LEU A 170 15.74 14.51 -8.27
C LEU A 170 15.18 14.41 -6.84
N ASP A 171 13.91 14.14 -6.68
CA ASP A 171 13.32 13.82 -5.38
C ASP A 171 13.73 12.42 -4.92
N TRP A 172 13.89 12.23 -3.62
CA TRP A 172 14.03 10.92 -3.01
C TRP A 172 12.64 10.36 -2.68
N VAL A 173 12.33 9.20 -3.23
CA VAL A 173 11.00 8.58 -3.18
C VAL A 173 11.05 7.20 -2.55
N LEU A 174 10.00 6.84 -1.82
CA LEU A 174 9.86 5.51 -1.24
C LEU A 174 9.36 4.52 -2.29
N VAL A 175 10.12 3.45 -2.47
CA VAL A 175 9.86 2.36 -3.41
C VAL A 175 9.69 1.05 -2.65
N TYR A 176 8.72 0.23 -3.07
CA TYR A 176 8.54 -1.12 -2.56
C TYR A 176 9.19 -2.14 -3.49
N ALA A 177 10.07 -3.00 -2.92
CA ALA A 177 10.80 -4.05 -3.64
C ALA A 177 11.45 -3.52 -4.93
N ALA A 178 12.33 -2.52 -4.78
CA ALA A 178 12.98 -1.83 -5.89
C ALA A 178 13.60 -2.80 -6.92
N SER A 179 13.41 -2.49 -8.21
CA SER A 179 13.84 -3.31 -9.34
C SER A 179 14.45 -2.44 -10.44
N SER A 180 15.41 -3.00 -11.17
CA SER A 180 15.94 -2.35 -12.38
C SER A 180 14.93 -2.26 -13.52
N ASP A 181 13.89 -3.11 -13.50
CA ASP A 181 12.74 -3.04 -14.41
C ASP A 181 11.64 -2.16 -13.81
N ASN A 182 11.82 -0.84 -13.89
CA ASN A 182 10.95 0.17 -13.28
C ASN A 182 10.39 1.20 -14.26
N ASN A 183 10.52 0.95 -15.58
CA ASN A 183 10.09 1.87 -16.65
C ASN A 183 10.63 3.32 -16.51
N GLY A 184 11.78 3.49 -15.86
CA GLY A 184 12.41 4.79 -15.67
C GLY A 184 11.72 5.68 -14.64
N THR A 185 10.88 5.13 -13.77
CA THR A 185 10.20 5.90 -12.71
C THR A 185 11.15 6.35 -11.61
N TYR A 186 12.26 5.64 -11.42
CA TYR A 186 13.37 6.00 -10.53
C TYR A 186 14.69 5.42 -11.05
N THR A 187 15.82 5.93 -10.57
CA THR A 187 17.15 5.44 -10.89
C THR A 187 17.54 4.31 -9.93
N PHE A 188 17.50 3.06 -10.40
CA PHE A 188 17.72 1.87 -9.55
C PHE A 188 19.07 1.89 -8.81
N ASP A 189 20.14 2.35 -9.44
CA ASP A 189 21.49 2.39 -8.84
C ASP A 189 21.61 3.37 -7.66
N THR A 190 20.59 4.21 -7.44
CA THR A 190 20.53 5.13 -6.30
C THR A 190 19.72 4.57 -5.13
N CYS A 191 19.10 3.39 -5.29
CA CYS A 191 18.25 2.82 -4.28
C CYS A 191 19.06 2.32 -3.08
N GLU A 192 18.70 2.78 -1.90
CA GLU A 192 19.22 2.28 -0.63
C GLU A 192 18.10 1.63 0.17
N GLN A 193 18.37 0.48 0.78
CA GLN A 193 17.38 -0.26 1.58
C GLN A 193 17.19 0.41 2.94
N HIS A 194 15.92 0.56 3.32
CA HIS A 194 15.52 1.23 4.55
C HIS A 194 14.40 0.48 5.29
N TYR A 195 14.35 0.68 6.61
CA TYR A 195 13.16 0.42 7.42
C TYR A 195 12.37 1.72 7.57
N ILE A 196 11.05 1.59 7.66
CA ILE A 196 10.16 2.73 7.86
C ILE A 196 9.52 2.58 9.23
N TYR A 197 9.92 3.41 10.17
CA TYR A 197 9.39 3.40 11.54
C TYR A 197 8.18 4.32 11.68
N LEU A 198 7.27 3.91 12.56
CA LEU A 198 6.05 4.63 12.91
C LEU A 198 6.29 5.32 14.27
N THR A 199 6.79 6.55 14.21
CA THR A 199 7.13 7.30 15.41
C THR A 199 5.93 8.13 15.87
N GLN A 200 5.45 7.90 17.08
CA GLN A 200 4.30 8.62 17.62
C GLN A 200 4.55 10.13 17.61
N ALA A 201 3.57 10.89 17.05
CA ALA A 201 3.61 12.34 16.92
C ALA A 201 3.09 13.05 18.17
#